data_b52d2f8d60d9b4a7b92b2534fd806d45
#
_entry.id   b52d2f8d60d9b4a7b92b2534fd806d45
#
_cell.length_a   1.000
_cell.length_b   1.000
_cell.length_c   1.000
_cell.angle_alpha   90.00
_cell.angle_beta   90.00
_cell.angle_gamma   90.00
#
_symmetry.space_group_name_H-M   'P 1'
#
loop_
_entity.id
_entity.type
_entity.pdbx_description
1 polymer ?
#
loop_
_entity_poly.entity_id
_entity_poly.type
_entity_poly.pdbx_seq_one_letter_code
_entity_poly.pdbx_strand_id
1 'polypeptide(L)'
;MGITGATRHCFILGHPIAHTLSPAMHNAAFAALGLPYAYLPWAVPPTRLAAAAAAFRAMENFAGANVTVPHKEAIRGYLDALSPEAEGIGAVNTVIPRDGRLVGHNTDGAGFIASLREGGGMDPGGARVLLLGAGGGAKGVAYALAADGAAEITVANRSAGRAEALVGTLSARFPRCQFLALALQAPGVAAAVGSADVLINATAVGLTPGEALPLDLRGLRPTTLVCDLIYRPSETPLLQAARGKGCRVLNGLGMLLHQGAAAFRLFTGVDPPLDAMRAALARGLAGS
;
A
#
# COMPACT_ATOMS: atom_id res chain seq x y z
N MET A 1 14.76 -17.71 -17.34
CA MET A 1 13.88 -17.91 -18.53
C MET A 1 14.11 -16.73 -19.47
N GLY A 2 14.29 -16.96 -20.78
CA GLY A 2 14.45 -15.88 -21.76
C GLY A 2 13.10 -15.26 -22.14
N ILE A 3 13.08 -13.99 -22.52
CA ILE A 3 11.91 -13.33 -23.09
C ILE A 3 11.70 -13.85 -24.53
N THR A 4 10.46 -14.24 -24.85
CA THR A 4 10.07 -14.75 -26.17
C THR A 4 8.76 -14.10 -26.61
N GLY A 5 8.29 -14.36 -27.84
CA GLY A 5 6.98 -13.89 -28.31
C GLY A 5 5.78 -14.41 -27.50
N ALA A 6 5.95 -15.48 -26.74
CA ALA A 6 4.91 -16.02 -25.85
C ALA A 6 4.91 -15.40 -24.44
N THR A 7 5.86 -14.49 -24.14
CA THR A 7 5.95 -13.87 -22.81
C THR A 7 4.76 -12.97 -22.55
N ARG A 8 4.10 -13.17 -21.42
CA ARG A 8 3.02 -12.31 -20.93
C ARG A 8 3.60 -11.13 -20.14
N HIS A 9 3.01 -9.97 -20.29
CA HIS A 9 3.54 -8.74 -19.72
C HIS A 9 2.74 -8.28 -18.51
N CYS A 10 3.48 -8.05 -17.42
CA CYS A 10 2.99 -7.34 -16.25
C CYS A 10 3.77 -6.02 -16.07
N PHE A 11 3.13 -5.02 -15.48
CA PHE A 11 3.75 -3.72 -15.28
C PHE A 11 3.55 -3.19 -13.86
N ILE A 12 4.39 -2.21 -13.47
CA ILE A 12 4.05 -1.25 -12.43
C ILE A 12 4.06 0.16 -13.01
N LEU A 13 2.91 0.86 -12.90
CA LEU A 13 2.75 2.24 -13.33
C LEU A 13 2.92 3.19 -12.16
N GLY A 14 3.74 4.21 -12.32
CA GLY A 14 3.92 5.27 -11.33
C GLY A 14 4.75 6.41 -11.88
N HIS A 15 4.89 7.50 -11.10
CA HIS A 15 5.74 8.62 -11.46
C HIS A 15 6.14 9.43 -10.23
N PRO A 16 7.44 9.48 -9.85
CA PRO A 16 8.54 8.67 -10.40
C PRO A 16 8.45 7.19 -10.01
N ILE A 17 9.15 6.28 -10.72
CA ILE A 17 9.05 4.82 -10.49
C ILE A 17 10.40 4.11 -10.35
N ALA A 18 11.52 4.81 -10.58
CA ALA A 18 12.85 4.21 -10.62
C ALA A 18 13.28 3.47 -9.34
N HIS A 19 12.70 3.83 -8.20
CA HIS A 19 13.04 3.28 -6.88
C HIS A 19 12.29 1.99 -6.51
N THR A 20 11.38 1.51 -7.38
CA THR A 20 10.51 0.37 -7.06
C THR A 20 11.26 -0.95 -7.02
N LEU A 21 10.97 -1.79 -6.03
CA LEU A 21 11.48 -3.16 -5.91
C LEU A 21 10.52 -4.21 -6.50
N SER A 22 9.33 -3.82 -6.95
CA SER A 22 8.32 -4.73 -7.48
C SER A 22 8.81 -5.56 -8.67
N PRO A 23 9.59 -5.00 -9.64
CA PRO A 23 10.12 -5.81 -10.74
C PRO A 23 11.04 -6.94 -10.27
N ALA A 24 11.93 -6.68 -9.32
CA ALA A 24 12.83 -7.71 -8.77
C ALA A 24 12.04 -8.83 -8.10
N MET A 25 11.01 -8.46 -7.32
CA MET A 25 10.16 -9.38 -6.57
C MET A 25 9.32 -10.28 -7.51
N HIS A 26 8.59 -9.67 -8.45
CA HIS A 26 7.70 -10.42 -9.35
C HIS A 26 8.47 -11.30 -10.34
N ASN A 27 9.56 -10.78 -10.93
CA ASN A 27 10.37 -11.57 -11.86
C ASN A 27 11.05 -12.75 -11.16
N ALA A 28 11.47 -12.61 -9.90
CA ALA A 28 11.97 -13.74 -9.11
C ALA A 28 10.86 -14.80 -8.89
N ALA A 29 9.62 -14.39 -8.65
CA ALA A 29 8.49 -15.29 -8.50
C ALA A 29 8.17 -16.03 -9.82
N PHE A 30 8.15 -15.33 -10.94
CA PHE A 30 7.94 -15.93 -12.27
C PHE A 30 9.04 -16.95 -12.58
N ALA A 31 10.30 -16.60 -12.30
CA ALA A 31 11.43 -17.51 -12.52
C ALA A 31 11.35 -18.75 -11.63
N ALA A 32 11.01 -18.61 -10.35
CA ALA A 32 10.87 -19.72 -9.41
C ALA A 32 9.81 -20.74 -9.81
N LEU A 33 8.74 -20.29 -10.49
CA LEU A 33 7.64 -21.13 -10.95
C LEU A 33 7.73 -21.49 -12.44
N GLY A 34 8.78 -21.07 -13.15
CA GLY A 34 8.92 -21.32 -14.57
C GLY A 34 7.85 -20.67 -15.46
N LEU A 35 7.22 -19.60 -15.01
CA LEU A 35 6.14 -18.92 -15.73
C LEU A 35 6.68 -18.00 -16.82
N PRO A 36 6.10 -17.99 -18.05
CA PRO A 36 6.52 -17.15 -19.15
C PRO A 36 5.99 -15.71 -19.02
N TYR A 37 6.35 -15.04 -17.93
CA TYR A 37 5.92 -13.68 -17.60
C TYR A 37 7.13 -12.78 -17.44
N ALA A 38 6.95 -11.50 -17.75
CA ALA A 38 7.91 -10.43 -17.45
C ALA A 38 7.20 -9.28 -16.75
N TYR A 39 7.80 -8.77 -15.68
CA TYR A 39 7.29 -7.62 -14.95
C TYR A 39 8.22 -6.42 -15.12
N LEU A 40 7.69 -5.32 -15.64
CA LEU A 40 8.45 -4.15 -16.07
C LEU A 40 7.96 -2.88 -15.34
N PRO A 41 8.88 -1.96 -14.98
CA PRO A 41 8.51 -0.63 -14.54
C PRO A 41 8.10 0.23 -15.74
N TRP A 42 7.02 1.00 -15.59
CA TRP A 42 6.54 1.93 -16.59
C TRP A 42 6.33 3.32 -15.97
N ALA A 43 7.25 4.24 -16.25
CA ALA A 43 7.16 5.62 -15.80
C ALA A 43 6.09 6.35 -16.62
N VAL A 44 4.94 6.61 -16.03
CA VAL A 44 3.79 7.25 -16.68
C VAL A 44 3.50 8.57 -15.97
N PRO A 45 3.77 9.73 -16.57
CA PRO A 45 3.36 11.00 -15.97
C PRO A 45 1.83 11.14 -15.96
N PRO A 46 1.24 11.92 -15.03
CA PRO A 46 -0.21 12.04 -14.89
C PRO A 46 -0.95 12.38 -16.19
N THR A 47 -0.36 13.19 -17.03
CA THR A 47 -0.92 13.61 -18.33
C THR A 47 -1.01 12.49 -19.38
N ARG A 48 -0.35 11.34 -19.13
CA ARG A 48 -0.32 10.19 -20.04
C ARG A 48 -1.09 8.96 -19.51
N LEU A 49 -1.77 9.09 -18.36
CA LEU A 49 -2.45 7.95 -17.74
C LEU A 49 -3.54 7.34 -18.64
N ALA A 50 -4.32 8.18 -19.32
CA ALA A 50 -5.34 7.74 -20.27
C ALA A 50 -4.75 6.91 -21.42
N ALA A 51 -3.63 7.35 -21.98
CA ALA A 51 -2.94 6.64 -23.05
C ALA A 51 -2.36 5.31 -22.56
N ALA A 52 -1.84 5.26 -21.33
CA ALA A 52 -1.37 4.02 -20.72
C ALA A 52 -2.49 3.00 -20.52
N ALA A 53 -3.65 3.42 -20.03
CA ALA A 53 -4.82 2.55 -19.88
C ALA A 53 -5.34 2.05 -21.25
N ALA A 54 -5.32 2.90 -22.28
CA ALA A 54 -5.68 2.48 -23.63
C ALA A 54 -4.68 1.46 -24.21
N ALA A 55 -3.38 1.61 -23.93
CA ALA A 55 -2.37 0.65 -24.36
C ALA A 55 -2.58 -0.75 -23.78
N PHE A 56 -3.03 -0.88 -22.54
CA PHE A 56 -3.38 -2.20 -21.97
C PHE A 56 -4.45 -2.93 -22.75
N ARG A 57 -5.41 -2.22 -23.34
CA ARG A 57 -6.49 -2.82 -24.15
C ARG A 57 -6.00 -3.30 -25.52
N ALA A 58 -4.96 -2.66 -26.05
CA ALA A 58 -4.38 -3.00 -27.35
C ALA A 58 -3.35 -4.15 -27.28
N MET A 59 -2.95 -4.57 -26.08
CA MET A 59 -1.89 -5.55 -25.86
C MET A 59 -2.49 -6.93 -25.57
N GLU A 60 -2.46 -7.86 -26.54
CA GLU A 60 -3.01 -9.20 -26.38
C GLU A 60 -2.32 -10.03 -25.29
N ASN A 61 -1.02 -9.82 -25.10
CA ASN A 61 -0.24 -10.51 -24.07
C ASN A 61 -0.16 -9.75 -22.73
N PHE A 62 -1.02 -8.74 -22.51
CA PHE A 62 -1.16 -8.08 -21.21
C PHE A 62 -1.72 -9.06 -20.18
N ALA A 63 -1.03 -9.19 -19.04
CA ALA A 63 -1.47 -10.05 -17.93
C ALA A 63 -1.93 -9.25 -16.71
N GLY A 64 -1.48 -8.02 -16.57
CA GLY A 64 -1.91 -7.13 -15.50
C GLY A 64 -0.92 -6.02 -15.19
N ALA A 65 -1.33 -5.10 -14.33
CA ALA A 65 -0.48 -4.02 -13.89
C ALA A 65 -0.73 -3.66 -12.44
N ASN A 66 0.34 -3.42 -11.68
CA ASN A 66 0.20 -2.63 -10.45
C ASN A 66 0.20 -1.14 -10.77
N VAL A 67 -0.48 -0.38 -9.95
CA VAL A 67 -0.60 1.07 -10.04
C VAL A 67 -0.17 1.69 -8.73
N THR A 68 0.79 2.63 -8.79
CA THR A 68 1.24 3.34 -7.60
C THR A 68 1.07 4.85 -7.75
N VAL A 69 1.64 5.60 -6.82
CA VAL A 69 1.59 7.07 -6.80
C VAL A 69 2.03 7.66 -8.13
N PRO A 70 1.30 8.64 -8.69
CA PRO A 70 0.10 9.31 -8.14
C PRO A 70 -1.22 8.77 -8.69
N HIS A 71 -1.26 7.60 -9.30
CA HIS A 71 -2.31 7.15 -10.22
C HIS A 71 -3.44 6.35 -9.58
N LYS A 72 -3.30 5.86 -8.33
CA LYS A 72 -4.24 4.90 -7.70
C LYS A 72 -5.70 5.37 -7.69
N GLU A 73 -5.94 6.66 -7.56
CA GLU A 73 -7.29 7.23 -7.57
C GLU A 73 -7.76 7.51 -9.01
N ALA A 74 -6.91 8.11 -9.83
CA ALA A 74 -7.26 8.55 -11.18
C ALA A 74 -7.49 7.41 -12.17
N ILE A 75 -6.75 6.29 -12.03
CA ILE A 75 -6.86 5.14 -12.95
C ILE A 75 -8.28 4.56 -13.01
N ARG A 76 -9.06 4.69 -11.94
CA ARG A 76 -10.44 4.20 -11.84
C ARG A 76 -11.32 4.67 -12.99
N GLY A 77 -11.16 5.93 -13.44
CA GLY A 77 -11.92 6.51 -14.53
C GLY A 77 -11.64 5.91 -15.91
N TYR A 78 -10.62 5.04 -16.03
CA TYR A 78 -10.22 4.42 -17.29
C TYR A 78 -10.46 2.89 -17.29
N LEU A 79 -11.07 2.36 -16.22
CA LEU A 79 -11.35 0.92 -16.08
C LEU A 79 -12.83 0.62 -16.35
N ASP A 80 -13.12 -0.61 -16.74
CA ASP A 80 -14.48 -1.06 -17.08
C ASP A 80 -15.26 -1.55 -15.88
N ALA A 81 -14.56 -2.00 -14.82
CA ALA A 81 -15.14 -2.47 -13.58
C ALA A 81 -14.14 -2.34 -12.43
N LEU A 82 -14.66 -2.33 -11.21
CA LEU A 82 -13.89 -2.36 -9.98
C LEU A 82 -14.34 -3.57 -9.14
N SER A 83 -13.40 -4.16 -8.39
CA SER A 83 -13.78 -5.09 -7.33
C SER A 83 -14.52 -4.34 -6.22
N PRO A 84 -15.36 -5.03 -5.41
CA PRO A 84 -16.08 -4.39 -4.30
C PRO A 84 -15.14 -3.67 -3.32
N GLU A 85 -13.94 -4.20 -3.07
CA GLU A 85 -12.93 -3.57 -2.22
C GLU A 85 -12.38 -2.31 -2.87
N ALA A 86 -11.99 -2.37 -4.16
CA ALA A 86 -11.44 -1.22 -4.87
C ALA A 86 -12.45 -0.07 -4.98
N GLU A 87 -13.72 -0.41 -5.17
CA GLU A 87 -14.84 0.55 -5.18
C GLU A 87 -15.01 1.19 -3.79
N GLY A 88 -15.08 0.38 -2.73
CA GLY A 88 -15.23 0.86 -1.35
C GLY A 88 -14.04 1.69 -0.87
N ILE A 89 -12.81 1.36 -1.30
CA ILE A 89 -11.58 2.10 -1.00
C ILE A 89 -11.52 3.41 -1.80
N GLY A 90 -12.07 3.42 -3.00
CA GLY A 90 -11.93 4.54 -3.92
C GLY A 90 -10.53 4.69 -4.51
N ALA A 91 -9.75 3.59 -4.58
CA ALA A 91 -8.42 3.54 -5.18
C ALA A 91 -8.11 2.13 -5.71
N VAL A 92 -7.35 2.07 -6.78
CA VAL A 92 -6.89 0.84 -7.45
C VAL A 92 -5.37 0.79 -7.40
N ASN A 93 -4.80 -0.34 -6.97
CA ASN A 93 -3.39 -0.62 -7.08
C ASN A 93 -3.05 -1.78 -8.01
N THR A 94 -4.07 -2.49 -8.54
CA THR A 94 -3.89 -3.64 -9.42
C THR A 94 -4.96 -3.64 -10.49
N VAL A 95 -4.57 -3.77 -11.76
CA VAL A 95 -5.45 -3.87 -12.93
C VAL A 95 -5.20 -5.20 -13.61
N ILE A 96 -6.27 -5.94 -13.92
CA ILE A 96 -6.18 -7.18 -14.67
C ILE A 96 -7.12 -7.15 -15.88
N PRO A 97 -6.75 -7.80 -17.00
CA PRO A 97 -7.67 -8.10 -18.07
C PRO A 97 -8.57 -9.29 -17.66
N ARG A 98 -9.86 -9.14 -17.83
CA ARG A 98 -10.84 -10.19 -17.61
C ARG A 98 -11.97 -10.07 -18.62
N ASP A 99 -12.15 -11.11 -19.47
CA ASP A 99 -13.20 -11.15 -20.49
C ASP A 99 -13.25 -9.90 -21.40
N GLY A 100 -12.07 -9.47 -21.88
CA GLY A 100 -11.93 -8.28 -22.72
C GLY A 100 -12.07 -6.94 -21.99
N ARG A 101 -12.27 -6.94 -20.66
CA ARG A 101 -12.45 -5.76 -19.82
C ARG A 101 -11.24 -5.55 -18.92
N LEU A 102 -10.95 -4.30 -18.56
CA LEU A 102 -9.98 -3.95 -17.52
C LEU A 102 -10.68 -3.85 -16.17
N VAL A 103 -10.31 -4.70 -15.23
CA VAL A 103 -10.89 -4.73 -13.89
C VAL A 103 -9.86 -4.24 -12.86
N GLY A 104 -10.28 -3.28 -12.04
CA GLY A 104 -9.45 -2.70 -10.99
C GLY A 104 -9.66 -3.38 -9.64
N HIS A 105 -8.56 -3.69 -8.98
CA HIS A 105 -8.49 -4.27 -7.64
C HIS A 105 -7.64 -3.42 -6.70
N ASN A 106 -7.77 -3.66 -5.39
CA ASN A 106 -6.86 -3.08 -4.40
C ASN A 106 -6.33 -4.18 -3.47
N THR A 107 -5.03 -4.40 -3.51
CA THR A 107 -4.33 -5.39 -2.69
C THR A 107 -3.56 -4.76 -1.53
N ASP A 108 -3.52 -3.42 -1.42
CA ASP A 108 -2.74 -2.71 -0.40
C ASP A 108 -3.22 -3.07 1.02
N GLY A 109 -4.54 -3.02 1.22
CA GLY A 109 -5.12 -3.29 2.53
C GLY A 109 -4.85 -4.71 3.01
N ALA A 110 -5.13 -5.71 2.17
CA ALA A 110 -4.84 -7.12 2.48
C ALA A 110 -3.34 -7.34 2.75
N GLY A 111 -2.48 -6.69 1.96
CA GLY A 111 -1.03 -6.74 2.15
C GLY A 111 -0.58 -6.13 3.47
N PHE A 112 -1.18 -5.02 3.88
CA PHE A 112 -0.89 -4.39 5.18
C PHE A 112 -1.33 -5.28 6.34
N ILE A 113 -2.55 -5.83 6.32
CA ILE A 113 -3.05 -6.71 7.38
C ILE A 113 -2.17 -7.96 7.52
N ALA A 114 -1.77 -8.59 6.41
CA ALA A 114 -0.86 -9.73 6.45
C ALA A 114 0.49 -9.36 7.08
N SER A 115 1.05 -8.19 6.72
CA SER A 115 2.28 -7.67 7.31
C SER A 115 2.14 -7.35 8.80
N LEU A 116 0.99 -6.78 9.20
CA LEU A 116 0.69 -6.44 10.59
C LEU A 116 0.66 -7.71 11.47
N ARG A 117 0.03 -8.79 10.98
CA ARG A 117 -0.06 -10.07 11.66
C ARG A 117 1.30 -10.78 11.70
N GLU A 118 1.98 -10.94 10.57
CA GLU A 118 3.23 -11.68 10.48
C GLU A 118 4.40 -10.95 11.15
N GLY A 119 4.66 -9.69 10.75
CA GLY A 119 5.81 -8.93 11.23
C GLY A 119 5.54 -8.11 12.48
N GLY A 120 4.32 -7.60 12.64
CA GLY A 120 3.90 -6.83 13.79
C GLY A 120 3.42 -7.69 14.97
N GLY A 121 3.08 -8.96 14.74
CA GLY A 121 2.52 -9.84 15.76
C GLY A 121 1.23 -9.28 16.37
N MET A 122 0.39 -8.62 15.56
CA MET A 122 -0.81 -7.91 16.03
C MET A 122 -2.00 -8.18 15.12
N ASP A 123 -3.14 -8.51 15.73
CA ASP A 123 -4.44 -8.50 15.07
C ASP A 123 -5.11 -7.14 15.28
N PRO A 124 -5.68 -6.50 14.25
CA PRO A 124 -6.30 -5.18 14.38
C PRO A 124 -7.67 -5.18 15.08
N GLY A 125 -8.26 -6.33 15.34
CA GLY A 125 -9.58 -6.43 16.01
C GLY A 125 -9.58 -5.71 17.37
N GLY A 126 -10.50 -4.77 17.55
CA GLY A 126 -10.62 -3.95 18.75
C GLY A 126 -9.55 -2.85 18.92
N ALA A 127 -8.58 -2.73 18.00
CA ALA A 127 -7.50 -1.78 18.13
C ALA A 127 -7.95 -0.32 17.89
N ARG A 128 -7.28 0.61 18.54
CA ARG A 128 -7.32 2.06 18.25
C ARG A 128 -6.15 2.43 17.38
N VAL A 129 -6.42 2.98 16.22
CA VAL A 129 -5.44 3.27 15.19
C VAL A 129 -5.31 4.78 14.97
N LEU A 130 -4.08 5.29 14.97
CA LEU A 130 -3.77 6.60 14.42
C LEU A 130 -3.11 6.43 13.05
N LEU A 131 -3.82 6.84 12.00
CA LEU A 131 -3.35 6.78 10.62
C LEU A 131 -2.97 8.18 10.13
N LEU A 132 -1.72 8.35 9.76
CA LEU A 132 -1.19 9.58 9.19
C LEU A 132 -1.23 9.50 7.67
N GLY A 133 -2.00 10.40 7.04
CA GLY A 133 -2.20 10.45 5.60
C GLY A 133 -3.60 10.04 5.17
N ALA A 134 -4.01 10.52 3.98
CA ALA A 134 -5.30 10.23 3.34
C ALA A 134 -5.15 10.02 1.82
N GLY A 135 -4.02 9.47 1.37
CA GLY A 135 -3.77 9.09 -0.03
C GLY A 135 -4.22 7.66 -0.32
N GLY A 136 -4.00 7.19 -1.55
CA GLY A 136 -4.46 5.88 -2.00
C GLY A 136 -3.99 4.71 -1.14
N GLY A 137 -2.75 4.74 -0.62
CA GLY A 137 -2.26 3.74 0.34
C GLY A 137 -2.99 3.80 1.68
N ALA A 138 -3.16 5.01 2.23
CA ALA A 138 -3.89 5.24 3.48
C ALA A 138 -5.35 4.76 3.38
N LYS A 139 -6.02 5.00 2.24
CA LYS A 139 -7.40 4.54 1.98
C LYS A 139 -7.49 3.01 2.06
N GLY A 140 -6.57 2.30 1.40
CA GLY A 140 -6.53 0.83 1.44
C GLY A 140 -6.29 0.27 2.84
N VAL A 141 -5.34 0.86 3.56
CA VAL A 141 -5.01 0.48 4.95
C VAL A 141 -6.19 0.74 5.89
N ALA A 142 -6.80 1.93 5.85
CA ALA A 142 -7.94 2.28 6.70
C ALA A 142 -9.15 1.37 6.43
N TYR A 143 -9.44 1.10 5.16
CA TYR A 143 -10.52 0.18 4.77
C TYR A 143 -10.30 -1.23 5.35
N ALA A 144 -9.10 -1.78 5.19
CA ALA A 144 -8.79 -3.12 5.65
C ALA A 144 -8.80 -3.24 7.19
N LEU A 145 -8.27 -2.24 7.89
CA LEU A 145 -8.33 -2.17 9.35
C LEU A 145 -9.76 -2.15 9.88
N ALA A 146 -10.64 -1.35 9.26
CA ALA A 146 -12.04 -1.30 9.62
C ALA A 146 -12.78 -2.61 9.32
N ALA A 147 -12.49 -3.23 8.17
CA ALA A 147 -13.04 -4.52 7.78
C ALA A 147 -12.61 -5.66 8.72
N ASP A 148 -11.38 -5.60 9.24
CA ASP A 148 -10.83 -6.54 10.23
C ASP A 148 -11.19 -6.17 11.69
N GLY A 149 -12.10 -5.22 11.89
CA GLY A 149 -12.73 -4.96 13.20
C GLY A 149 -11.97 -4.01 14.12
N ALA A 150 -11.13 -3.10 13.59
CA ALA A 150 -10.58 -2.01 14.40
C ALA A 150 -11.71 -1.25 15.11
N ALA A 151 -11.53 -0.93 16.39
CA ALA A 151 -12.54 -0.23 17.18
C ALA A 151 -12.61 1.25 16.83
N GLU A 152 -11.45 1.87 16.57
CA GLU A 152 -11.33 3.29 16.25
C GLU A 152 -10.22 3.54 15.25
N ILE A 153 -10.48 4.39 14.25
CA ILE A 153 -9.46 4.87 13.30
C ILE A 153 -9.50 6.40 13.28
N THR A 154 -8.49 7.02 13.87
CA THR A 154 -8.25 8.45 13.75
C THR A 154 -7.37 8.71 12.53
N VAL A 155 -7.88 9.43 11.54
CA VAL A 155 -7.12 9.84 10.34
C VAL A 155 -6.62 11.26 10.52
N ALA A 156 -5.30 11.44 10.57
CA ALA A 156 -4.67 12.75 10.62
C ALA A 156 -3.97 13.08 9.30
N ASN A 157 -4.30 14.21 8.67
CA ASN A 157 -3.71 14.59 7.40
C ASN A 157 -3.44 16.10 7.32
N ARG A 158 -2.43 16.49 6.54
CA ARG A 158 -2.10 17.91 6.33
C ARG A 158 -3.31 18.71 5.81
N SER A 159 -4.06 18.15 4.87
CA SER A 159 -5.34 18.68 4.41
C SER A 159 -6.47 18.01 5.19
N ALA A 160 -7.12 18.74 6.10
CA ALA A 160 -8.24 18.23 6.91
C ALA A 160 -9.37 17.68 6.04
N GLY A 161 -9.75 18.38 4.97
CA GLY A 161 -10.82 17.94 4.07
C GLY A 161 -10.58 16.57 3.41
N ARG A 162 -9.30 16.17 3.18
CA ARG A 162 -9.01 14.82 2.68
C ARG A 162 -9.20 13.76 3.77
N ALA A 163 -8.89 14.06 5.03
CA ALA A 163 -9.17 13.16 6.14
C ALA A 163 -10.67 13.01 6.36
N GLU A 164 -11.41 14.12 6.33
CA GLU A 164 -12.88 14.15 6.46
C GLU A 164 -13.56 13.34 5.34
N ALA A 165 -13.13 13.49 4.10
CA ALA A 165 -13.67 12.73 2.96
C ALA A 165 -13.42 11.23 3.11
N LEU A 166 -12.22 10.81 3.58
CA LEU A 166 -11.91 9.41 3.85
C LEU A 166 -12.77 8.86 4.99
N VAL A 167 -12.84 9.56 6.11
CA VAL A 167 -13.66 9.20 7.27
C VAL A 167 -15.13 9.09 6.89
N GLY A 168 -15.69 10.07 6.14
CA GLY A 168 -17.08 10.03 5.69
C GLY A 168 -17.40 8.80 4.85
N THR A 169 -16.48 8.41 3.94
CA THR A 169 -16.65 7.21 3.12
C THR A 169 -16.65 5.93 3.96
N LEU A 170 -15.74 5.82 4.93
CA LEU A 170 -15.57 4.61 5.73
C LEU A 170 -16.65 4.48 6.81
N SER A 171 -17.07 5.58 7.45
CA SER A 171 -18.10 5.57 8.50
C SER A 171 -19.43 5.02 7.99
N ALA A 172 -19.81 5.36 6.75
CA ALA A 172 -21.02 4.84 6.14
C ALA A 172 -20.98 3.32 5.91
N ARG A 173 -19.77 2.76 5.69
CA ARG A 173 -19.57 1.35 5.36
C ARG A 173 -19.31 0.49 6.59
N PHE A 174 -18.68 1.03 7.61
CA PHE A 174 -18.24 0.31 8.80
C PHE A 174 -18.82 0.93 10.08
N PRO A 175 -20.12 0.78 10.36
CA PRO A 175 -20.78 1.46 11.47
C PRO A 175 -20.33 0.98 12.87
N ARG A 176 -19.58 -0.13 12.94
CA ARG A 176 -19.02 -0.65 14.20
C ARG A 176 -17.66 -0.06 14.54
N CYS A 177 -16.97 0.58 13.58
CA CYS A 177 -15.70 1.26 13.79
C CYS A 177 -15.95 2.75 14.02
N GLN A 178 -15.36 3.33 15.04
CA GLN A 178 -15.39 4.78 15.25
C GLN A 178 -14.35 5.45 14.35
N PHE A 179 -14.71 6.57 13.73
CA PHE A 179 -13.81 7.30 12.86
C PHE A 179 -13.72 8.77 13.29
N LEU A 180 -12.47 9.28 13.33
CA LEU A 180 -12.18 10.69 13.56
C LEU A 180 -11.29 11.23 12.45
N ALA A 181 -11.57 12.45 12.02
CA ALA A 181 -10.73 13.18 11.07
C ALA A 181 -10.08 14.36 11.80
N LEU A 182 -8.76 14.52 11.66
CA LEU A 182 -8.00 15.60 12.27
C LEU A 182 -7.08 16.26 11.24
N ALA A 183 -6.90 17.57 11.36
CA ALA A 183 -5.73 18.22 10.77
C ALA A 183 -4.47 17.72 11.49
N LEU A 184 -3.38 17.47 10.75
CA LEU A 184 -2.15 16.89 11.32
C LEU A 184 -1.56 17.72 12.50
N GLN A 185 -1.79 19.03 12.50
CA GLN A 185 -1.32 19.94 13.54
C GLN A 185 -2.38 20.23 14.62
N ALA A 186 -3.53 19.57 14.59
CA ALA A 186 -4.56 19.77 15.60
C ALA A 186 -4.12 19.21 16.96
N PRO A 187 -4.45 19.89 18.09
CA PRO A 187 -4.09 19.42 19.44
C PRO A 187 -4.54 17.97 19.72
N GLY A 188 -5.65 17.53 19.13
CA GLY A 188 -6.18 16.16 19.27
C GLY A 188 -5.25 15.07 18.75
N VAL A 189 -4.28 15.40 17.87
CA VAL A 189 -3.31 14.43 17.35
C VAL A 189 -2.38 13.93 18.47
N ALA A 190 -1.95 14.78 19.38
CA ALA A 190 -1.13 14.36 20.51
C ALA A 190 -1.89 13.41 21.46
N ALA A 191 -3.18 13.64 21.69
CA ALA A 191 -4.02 12.72 22.44
C ALA A 191 -4.18 11.36 21.71
N ALA A 192 -4.37 11.39 20.40
CA ALA A 192 -4.45 10.17 19.57
C ALA A 192 -3.13 9.37 19.60
N VAL A 193 -1.96 10.04 19.57
CA VAL A 193 -0.65 9.37 19.76
C VAL A 193 -0.59 8.64 21.10
N GLY A 194 -1.09 9.26 22.19
CA GLY A 194 -1.06 8.68 23.53
C GLY A 194 -2.04 7.50 23.72
N SER A 195 -3.10 7.45 22.94
CA SER A 195 -4.14 6.42 23.06
C SER A 195 -4.01 5.28 22.05
N ALA A 196 -3.29 5.48 20.95
CA ALA A 196 -3.20 4.51 19.86
C ALA A 196 -2.53 3.19 20.28
N ASP A 197 -3.10 2.09 19.85
CA ASP A 197 -2.48 0.78 19.92
C ASP A 197 -1.58 0.55 18.69
N VAL A 198 -1.94 1.18 17.56
CA VAL A 198 -1.13 1.23 16.33
C VAL A 198 -1.04 2.66 15.81
N LEU A 199 0.17 3.13 15.52
CA LEU A 199 0.44 4.39 14.81
C LEU A 199 0.99 4.05 13.44
N ILE A 200 0.40 4.58 12.37
CA ILE A 200 0.75 4.23 10.99
C ILE A 200 1.10 5.49 10.21
N ASN A 201 2.30 5.57 9.65
CA ASN A 201 2.65 6.56 8.64
C ASN A 201 2.31 6.03 7.24
N ALA A 202 1.31 6.61 6.60
CA ALA A 202 0.94 6.36 5.21
C ALA A 202 1.16 7.61 4.33
N THR A 203 2.03 8.50 4.74
CA THR A 203 2.48 9.67 3.98
C THR A 203 3.81 9.39 3.28
N ALA A 204 4.28 10.33 2.47
CA ALA A 204 5.62 10.30 1.88
C ALA A 204 6.71 10.92 2.79
N VAL A 205 6.33 11.48 3.93
CA VAL A 205 7.29 12.12 4.86
C VAL A 205 8.17 11.07 5.52
N GLY A 206 9.46 11.18 5.32
CA GLY A 206 10.47 10.19 5.73
C GLY A 206 11.12 9.45 4.56
N LEU A 207 10.67 9.69 3.31
CA LEU A 207 11.35 9.20 2.11
C LEU A 207 12.66 9.96 1.86
N THR A 208 12.66 11.26 2.16
CA THR A 208 13.84 12.11 2.01
C THR A 208 14.64 12.10 3.31
N PRO A 209 15.96 11.89 3.28
CA PRO A 209 16.79 11.97 4.45
C PRO A 209 16.61 13.30 5.21
N GLY A 210 16.45 13.21 6.52
CA GLY A 210 16.24 14.38 7.41
C GLY A 210 14.82 14.92 7.45
N GLU A 211 13.90 14.43 6.61
CA GLU A 211 12.50 14.80 6.65
C GLU A 211 11.77 14.03 7.76
N ALA A 212 11.15 14.74 8.71
CA ALA A 212 10.41 14.16 9.81
C ALA A 212 8.97 14.67 9.85
N LEU A 213 8.05 13.82 10.32
CA LEU A 213 6.67 14.22 10.59
C LEU A 213 6.64 15.26 11.74
N PRO A 214 5.87 16.33 11.61
CA PRO A 214 5.67 17.30 12.68
C PRO A 214 4.71 16.73 13.75
N LEU A 215 5.15 15.67 14.44
CA LEU A 215 4.34 14.88 15.36
C LEU A 215 4.95 14.92 16.76
N ASP A 216 4.12 15.26 17.74
CA ASP A 216 4.51 15.16 19.15
C ASP A 216 4.40 13.72 19.64
N LEU A 217 5.55 13.08 19.79
CA LEU A 217 5.64 11.68 20.24
C LEU A 217 5.80 11.56 21.77
N ARG A 218 5.72 12.63 22.56
CA ARG A 218 5.93 12.56 24.02
C ARG A 218 4.99 11.57 24.70
N GLY A 219 3.73 11.52 24.26
CA GLY A 219 2.72 10.60 24.77
C GLY A 219 2.79 9.17 24.21
N LEU A 220 3.68 8.88 23.25
CA LEU A 220 3.77 7.55 22.64
C LEU A 220 4.15 6.49 23.68
N ARG A 221 3.34 5.44 23.77
CA ARG A 221 3.51 4.36 24.76
C ARG A 221 4.43 3.26 24.21
N PRO A 222 5.29 2.62 25.02
CA PRO A 222 6.11 1.49 24.58
C PRO A 222 5.31 0.30 24.04
N THR A 223 4.02 0.18 24.43
CA THR A 223 3.11 -0.86 23.97
C THR A 223 2.54 -0.60 22.57
N THR A 224 2.64 0.64 22.06
CA THR A 224 2.16 1.00 20.72
C THR A 224 3.04 0.35 19.65
N LEU A 225 2.42 -0.29 18.66
CA LEU A 225 3.11 -0.69 17.44
C LEU A 225 3.17 0.48 16.48
N VAL A 226 4.37 0.86 16.04
CA VAL A 226 4.55 1.96 15.08
C VAL A 226 4.91 1.40 13.72
N CYS A 227 4.06 1.67 12.73
CA CYS A 227 4.20 1.22 11.35
C CYS A 227 4.54 2.39 10.42
N ASP A 228 5.41 2.16 9.46
CA ASP A 228 5.65 3.09 8.37
C ASP A 228 5.48 2.35 7.04
N LEU A 229 4.68 2.87 6.11
CA LEU A 229 4.52 2.24 4.79
C LEU A 229 5.75 2.43 3.90
N ILE A 230 6.69 3.27 4.32
CA ILE A 230 8.00 3.44 3.68
C ILE A 230 8.86 2.22 4.01
N TYR A 231 9.49 1.66 2.98
CA TYR A 231 10.45 0.56 3.11
C TYR A 231 11.89 0.95 2.75
N ARG A 232 12.07 2.13 2.18
CA ARG A 232 13.36 2.74 1.85
C ARG A 232 13.31 4.25 2.15
N PRO A 233 14.08 4.71 3.14
CA PRO A 233 14.99 3.94 4.01
C PRO A 233 14.24 2.88 4.84
N SER A 234 14.97 1.82 5.24
CA SER A 234 14.40 0.74 6.06
C SER A 234 14.04 1.20 7.48
N GLU A 235 14.68 2.26 7.95
CA GLU A 235 14.41 2.91 9.22
C GLU A 235 14.22 4.42 8.98
N THR A 236 12.95 4.85 9.03
CA THR A 236 12.58 6.26 8.92
C THR A 236 12.78 7.00 10.25
N PRO A 237 12.86 8.34 10.27
CA PRO A 237 12.91 9.11 11.51
C PRO A 237 11.79 8.77 12.50
N LEU A 238 10.59 8.46 12.02
CA LEU A 238 9.47 8.01 12.85
C LEU A 238 9.78 6.67 13.54
N LEU A 239 10.23 5.67 12.78
CA LEU A 239 10.57 4.35 13.33
C LEU A 239 11.74 4.42 14.31
N GLN A 240 12.75 5.23 14.01
CA GLN A 240 13.89 5.47 14.88
C GLN A 240 13.46 6.09 16.22
N ALA A 241 12.62 7.14 16.17
CA ALA A 241 12.09 7.79 17.36
C ALA A 241 11.22 6.84 18.22
N ALA A 242 10.40 6.02 17.56
CA ALA A 242 9.55 5.02 18.23
C ALA A 242 10.39 3.92 18.91
N ARG A 243 11.42 3.41 18.23
CA ARG A 243 12.35 2.43 18.79
C ARG A 243 13.09 2.99 20.00
N GLY A 244 13.52 4.26 19.95
CA GLY A 244 14.13 4.95 21.10
C GLY A 244 13.21 5.07 22.32
N LYS A 245 11.89 4.92 22.14
CA LYS A 245 10.89 4.87 23.22
C LYS A 245 10.51 3.44 23.64
N GLY A 246 11.16 2.42 23.10
CA GLY A 246 10.88 1.02 23.40
C GLY A 246 9.69 0.43 22.64
N CYS A 247 9.15 1.14 21.64
CA CYS A 247 8.06 0.62 20.82
C CYS A 247 8.54 -0.48 19.86
N ARG A 248 7.66 -1.43 19.56
CA ARG A 248 7.83 -2.29 18.39
C ARG A 248 7.61 -1.47 17.12
N VAL A 249 8.39 -1.75 16.08
CA VAL A 249 8.32 -1.02 14.81
C VAL A 249 8.18 -1.98 13.63
N LEU A 250 7.47 -1.54 12.60
CA LEU A 250 7.24 -2.29 11.37
C LEU A 250 7.39 -1.34 10.17
N ASN A 251 8.28 -1.65 9.24
CA ASN A 251 8.41 -0.89 7.99
C ASN A 251 7.54 -1.47 6.86
N GLY A 252 7.48 -0.76 5.72
CA GLY A 252 6.62 -1.10 4.59
C GLY A 252 7.01 -2.34 3.79
N LEU A 253 8.11 -3.03 4.11
CA LEU A 253 8.61 -4.15 3.30
C LEU A 253 7.66 -5.34 3.31
N GLY A 254 7.11 -5.67 4.49
CA GLY A 254 6.12 -6.74 4.62
C GLY A 254 4.85 -6.45 3.82
N MET A 255 4.36 -5.21 3.88
CA MET A 255 3.22 -4.79 3.06
C MET A 255 3.54 -4.87 1.56
N LEU A 256 4.74 -4.46 1.13
CA LEU A 256 5.18 -4.58 -0.27
C LEU A 256 5.16 -6.03 -0.73
N LEU A 257 5.67 -6.96 0.09
CA LEU A 257 5.65 -8.39 -0.19
C LEU A 257 4.23 -8.92 -0.36
N HIS A 258 3.39 -8.75 0.64
CA HIS A 258 2.07 -9.38 0.68
C HIS A 258 1.08 -8.78 -0.32
N GLN A 259 1.11 -7.44 -0.57
CA GLN A 259 0.28 -6.85 -1.61
C GLN A 259 0.73 -7.31 -3.01
N GLY A 260 2.06 -7.47 -3.21
CA GLY A 260 2.61 -8.00 -4.44
C GLY A 260 2.24 -9.48 -4.63
N ALA A 261 2.25 -10.28 -3.59
CA ALA A 261 1.82 -11.68 -3.60
C ALA A 261 0.34 -11.81 -4.00
N ALA A 262 -0.53 -10.96 -3.44
CA ALA A 262 -1.94 -10.91 -3.81
C ALA A 262 -2.12 -10.48 -5.28
N ALA A 263 -1.37 -9.48 -5.75
CA ALA A 263 -1.38 -9.08 -7.16
C ALA A 263 -0.85 -10.20 -8.09
N PHE A 264 0.20 -10.91 -7.69
CA PHE A 264 0.74 -12.04 -8.43
C PHE A 264 -0.33 -13.11 -8.68
N ARG A 265 -1.10 -13.46 -7.65
CA ARG A 265 -2.22 -14.41 -7.80
C ARG A 265 -3.28 -13.91 -8.78
N LEU A 266 -3.59 -12.61 -8.77
CA LEU A 266 -4.51 -12.00 -9.72
C LEU A 266 -3.98 -12.06 -11.16
N PHE A 267 -2.67 -11.87 -11.39
CA PHE A 267 -2.05 -11.92 -12.71
C PHE A 267 -1.96 -13.33 -13.30
N THR A 268 -1.70 -14.31 -12.45
CA THR A 268 -1.30 -15.67 -12.89
C THR A 268 -2.33 -16.76 -12.59
N GLY A 269 -3.19 -16.54 -11.60
CA GLY A 269 -4.07 -17.58 -11.04
C GLY A 269 -3.33 -18.61 -10.17
N VAL A 270 -2.02 -18.44 -9.93
CA VAL A 270 -1.16 -19.38 -9.19
C VAL A 270 -0.76 -18.78 -7.84
N ASP A 271 -0.52 -19.64 -6.85
CA ASP A 271 -0.05 -19.23 -5.54
C ASP A 271 1.37 -18.63 -5.63
N PRO A 272 1.59 -17.46 -4.99
CA PRO A 272 2.87 -16.79 -5.04
C PRO A 272 3.94 -17.54 -4.24
N PRO A 273 5.17 -17.70 -4.75
CA PRO A 273 6.30 -18.28 -4.03
C PRO A 273 6.89 -17.23 -3.07
N LEU A 274 6.28 -17.05 -1.89
CA LEU A 274 6.61 -15.97 -0.95
C LEU A 274 8.10 -15.92 -0.58
N ASP A 275 8.76 -17.07 -0.41
CA ASP A 275 10.17 -17.12 -0.05
C ASP A 275 11.08 -16.55 -1.15
N ALA A 276 10.77 -16.87 -2.42
CA ALA A 276 11.51 -16.31 -3.56
C ALA A 276 11.29 -14.79 -3.68
N MET A 277 10.04 -14.34 -3.45
CA MET A 277 9.70 -12.92 -3.45
C MET A 277 10.40 -12.17 -2.31
N ARG A 278 10.41 -12.71 -1.10
CA ARG A 278 11.06 -12.14 0.09
C ARG A 278 12.58 -12.05 -0.10
N ALA A 279 13.21 -13.11 -0.61
CA ALA A 279 14.63 -13.13 -0.90
C ALA A 279 15.03 -12.10 -1.96
N ALA A 280 14.20 -11.90 -2.99
CA ALA A 280 14.44 -10.88 -4.01
C ALA A 280 14.35 -9.45 -3.45
N LEU A 281 13.38 -9.18 -2.58
CA LEU A 281 13.26 -7.88 -1.89
C LEU A 281 14.47 -7.61 -0.99
N ALA A 282 14.94 -8.60 -0.24
CA ALA A 282 16.11 -8.47 0.62
C ALA A 282 17.38 -8.12 -0.20
N ARG A 283 17.60 -8.81 -1.34
CA ARG A 283 18.71 -8.48 -2.25
C ARG A 283 18.59 -7.09 -2.86
N GLY A 284 17.38 -6.68 -3.25
CA GLY A 284 17.13 -5.36 -3.82
C GLY A 284 17.39 -4.20 -2.84
N LEU A 285 17.21 -4.44 -1.54
CA LEU A 285 17.55 -3.46 -0.50
C LEU A 285 19.06 -3.38 -0.25
N ALA A 286 19.78 -4.50 -0.31
CA ALA A 286 21.21 -4.54 -0.04
C ALA A 286 22.07 -3.98 -1.20
N GLY A 287 21.57 -4.02 -2.43
CA GLY A 287 22.30 -3.60 -3.65
C GLY A 287 22.04 -2.15 -4.09
N SER A 288 21.49 -1.31 -3.24
CA SER A 288 21.05 0.05 -3.60
C SER A 288 21.57 1.13 -2.66
#